data_6af48de8997db587aa66503af24042d5
#
_entry.id   6af48de8997db587aa66503af24042d5
#
_cell.length_a   1.000
_cell.length_b   1.000
_cell.length_c   1.000
_cell.angle_alpha   90.00
_cell.angle_beta   90.00
_cell.angle_gamma   90.00
#
_symmetry.space_group_name_H-M   'P 1'
#
loop_
_entity.id
_entity.type
_entity.pdbx_description
1 polymer ?
#
loop_
_entity_poly.entity_id
_entity_poly.type
_entity_poly.pdbx_seq_one_letter_code
_entity_poly.pdbx_strand_id
1 'polypeptide(L)'
;MIPTVTWREAQDAVLNFSKDWHILRIDAQFDIEHYRTVTQTILDEHKLIEKDFYKTYTAIGLQYDDEENPLYDSVMMTASPSGKVYNKNPRVFSKINEIGKQYQKFFDRIKFEFARCDVFRTRILVSKPLHLHAVHTDERGCRLHFPITTHKHAIMWFGDDPYHMRADGSVYICNTGLVPHNFGNLQRKEDRVHIVAGIGAPPL
;
A
#
# COMPACT_ATOMS: atom_id res chain seq x y z
N MET A 1 -7.98 -19.10 2.68
CA MET A 1 -8.41 -18.19 3.79
C MET A 1 -7.20 -17.40 4.24
N ILE A 2 -7.34 -16.09 4.51
CA ILE A 2 -6.23 -15.26 5.03
C ILE A 2 -6.10 -15.53 6.53
N PRO A 3 -4.93 -15.98 7.05
CA PRO A 3 -4.74 -16.18 8.48
C PRO A 3 -4.75 -14.83 9.21
N THR A 4 -5.43 -14.79 10.37
CA THR A 4 -5.41 -13.64 11.28
C THR A 4 -4.33 -13.84 12.32
N VAL A 5 -3.46 -12.85 12.47
CA VAL A 5 -2.29 -12.88 13.35
C VAL A 5 -2.24 -11.63 14.23
N THR A 6 -1.46 -11.68 15.29
CA THR A 6 -1.13 -10.51 16.10
C THR A 6 -0.13 -9.59 15.39
N TRP A 7 0.01 -8.35 15.86
CA TRP A 7 1.02 -7.42 15.37
C TRP A 7 2.44 -7.99 15.49
N ARG A 8 2.72 -8.67 16.59
CA ARG A 8 4.04 -9.28 16.85
C ARG A 8 4.34 -10.40 15.84
N GLU A 9 3.41 -11.31 15.62
CA GLU A 9 3.56 -12.38 14.64
C GLU A 9 3.76 -11.83 13.22
N ALA A 10 3.02 -10.77 12.86
CA ALA A 10 3.20 -10.09 11.58
C ALA A 10 4.58 -9.42 11.47
N GLN A 11 5.06 -8.75 12.53
CA GLN A 11 6.41 -8.18 12.57
C GLN A 11 7.48 -9.26 12.41
N ASP A 12 7.35 -10.36 13.14
CA ASP A 12 8.30 -11.47 13.06
C ASP A 12 8.31 -12.11 11.65
N ALA A 13 7.14 -12.24 11.00
CA ALA A 13 7.05 -12.71 9.61
C ALA A 13 7.74 -11.77 8.62
N VAL A 14 7.62 -10.44 8.80
CA VAL A 14 8.33 -9.44 7.99
C VAL A 14 9.84 -9.52 8.17
N LEU A 15 10.31 -9.73 9.40
CA LEU A 15 11.74 -9.81 9.72
C LEU A 15 12.36 -11.13 9.27
N ASN A 16 11.61 -12.24 9.37
CA ASN A 16 12.04 -13.58 8.94
C ASN A 16 11.69 -13.91 7.49
N PHE A 17 11.48 -12.94 6.69
CA PHE A 17 11.08 -12.91 5.30
C PHE A 17 11.31 -14.24 4.53
N SER A 18 10.28 -15.09 4.43
CA SER A 18 10.31 -16.40 3.78
C SER A 18 9.18 -16.54 2.75
N LYS A 19 9.24 -17.56 1.88
CA LYS A 19 8.20 -17.82 0.86
C LYS A 19 6.99 -18.60 1.39
N ASP A 20 6.95 -18.92 2.69
CA ASP A 20 5.99 -19.86 3.27
C ASP A 20 4.61 -19.22 3.52
N TRP A 21 4.47 -17.94 3.25
CA TRP A 21 3.23 -17.21 3.44
C TRP A 21 3.00 -16.17 2.34
N HIS A 22 1.74 -15.86 2.05
CA HIS A 22 1.33 -14.88 1.04
C HIS A 22 0.80 -13.59 1.67
N ILE A 23 -0.25 -13.71 2.47
CA ILE A 23 -0.92 -12.59 3.13
C ILE A 23 -1.23 -12.96 4.59
N LEU A 24 -1.00 -11.99 5.48
CA LEU A 24 -1.41 -12.02 6.88
C LEU A 24 -2.40 -10.90 7.15
N ARG A 25 -3.48 -11.17 7.89
CA ARG A 25 -4.45 -10.17 8.36
C ARG A 25 -4.17 -9.83 9.81
N ILE A 26 -4.20 -8.54 10.15
CA ILE A 26 -4.13 -8.04 11.52
C ILE A 26 -5.47 -7.36 11.80
N ASP A 27 -6.17 -7.80 12.85
CA ASP A 27 -7.40 -7.13 13.33
C ASP A 27 -7.01 -5.86 14.11
N ALA A 28 -6.66 -4.81 13.36
CA ALA A 28 -6.12 -3.57 13.87
C ALA A 28 -7.17 -2.66 14.52
N GLN A 29 -8.45 -2.89 14.22
CA GLN A 29 -9.60 -2.13 14.71
C GLN A 29 -9.51 -0.61 14.47
N PHE A 30 -8.97 -0.22 13.32
CA PHE A 30 -9.01 1.18 12.91
C PHE A 30 -10.44 1.63 12.61
N ASP A 31 -10.77 2.87 12.96
CA ASP A 31 -12.04 3.50 12.60
C ASP A 31 -12.11 3.72 11.08
N ILE A 32 -12.65 2.74 10.37
CA ILE A 32 -12.68 2.74 8.90
C ILE A 32 -13.53 3.88 8.33
N GLU A 33 -14.59 4.30 9.02
CA GLU A 33 -15.45 5.39 8.53
C GLU A 33 -14.74 6.74 8.62
N HIS A 34 -13.98 6.97 9.69
CA HIS A 34 -13.09 8.13 9.79
C HIS A 34 -12.11 8.17 8.60
N TYR A 35 -11.42 7.04 8.32
CA TYR A 35 -10.45 7.00 7.23
C TYR A 35 -11.07 7.06 5.83
N ARG A 36 -12.30 6.57 5.64
CA ARG A 36 -13.07 6.79 4.41
C ARG A 36 -13.32 8.27 4.17
N THR A 37 -13.78 8.99 5.19
CA THR A 37 -14.05 10.42 5.11
C THR A 37 -12.79 11.20 4.78
N VAL A 38 -11.70 10.96 5.52
CA VAL A 38 -10.40 11.62 5.28
C VAL A 38 -9.90 11.33 3.85
N THR A 39 -9.95 10.07 3.43
CA THR A 39 -9.49 9.68 2.11
C THR A 39 -10.33 10.33 1.01
N GLN A 40 -11.66 10.37 1.15
CA GLN A 40 -12.53 11.00 0.15
C GLN A 40 -12.24 12.48 0.00
N THR A 41 -12.08 13.21 1.11
CA THR A 41 -11.68 14.63 1.08
C THR A 41 -10.38 14.83 0.29
N ILE A 42 -9.37 14.00 0.53
CA ILE A 42 -8.09 14.08 -0.21
C ILE A 42 -8.29 13.80 -1.70
N LEU A 43 -9.09 12.80 -2.05
CA LEU A 43 -9.35 12.45 -3.45
C LEU A 43 -10.11 13.54 -4.19
N ASP A 44 -10.96 14.30 -3.50
CA ASP A 44 -11.73 15.42 -4.07
C ASP A 44 -10.86 16.69 -4.24
N GLU A 45 -9.92 16.93 -3.33
CA GLU A 45 -9.10 18.14 -3.29
C GLU A 45 -7.81 18.06 -4.11
N HIS A 46 -7.30 16.85 -4.37
CA HIS A 46 -5.98 16.65 -4.95
C HIS A 46 -6.01 15.86 -6.25
N LYS A 47 -5.22 16.31 -7.23
CA LYS A 47 -5.00 15.57 -8.47
C LYS A 47 -4.13 14.34 -8.21
N LEU A 48 -4.66 13.17 -8.54
CA LEU A 48 -3.92 11.91 -8.49
C LEU A 48 -2.94 11.77 -9.66
N ILE A 49 -1.82 11.10 -9.41
CA ILE A 49 -0.87 10.72 -10.46
C ILE A 49 -1.33 9.43 -11.12
N GLU A 50 -1.39 9.46 -12.44
CA GLU A 50 -1.64 8.30 -13.27
C GLU A 50 -0.41 7.39 -13.28
N LYS A 51 -0.60 6.12 -12.95
CA LYS A 51 0.47 5.12 -12.88
C LYS A 51 0.51 4.18 -14.06
N ASP A 52 -0.51 4.18 -14.89
CA ASP A 52 -0.59 3.35 -16.08
C ASP A 52 -1.05 4.17 -17.29
N PHE A 53 -0.80 3.63 -18.49
CA PHE A 53 -1.19 4.26 -19.75
C PHE A 53 -2.71 4.47 -19.86
N TYR A 54 -3.51 3.57 -19.31
CA TYR A 54 -4.98 3.61 -19.38
C TYR A 54 -5.61 4.46 -18.28
N LYS A 55 -4.81 5.08 -17.39
CA LYS A 55 -5.30 5.91 -16.27
C LYS A 55 -6.24 5.18 -15.31
N THR A 56 -6.15 3.85 -15.27
CA THR A 56 -6.97 2.99 -14.44
C THR A 56 -6.36 2.71 -13.08
N TYR A 57 -5.09 3.10 -12.90
CA TYR A 57 -4.34 2.99 -11.67
C TYR A 57 -3.67 4.33 -11.35
N THR A 58 -4.11 4.96 -10.25
CA THR A 58 -3.66 6.29 -9.84
C THR A 58 -3.22 6.30 -8.38
N ALA A 59 -2.42 7.29 -7.98
CA ALA A 59 -1.93 7.39 -6.61
C ALA A 59 -1.61 8.83 -6.18
N ILE A 60 -1.55 9.03 -4.85
CA ILE A 60 -0.98 10.22 -4.21
C ILE A 60 -0.11 9.79 -3.01
N GLY A 61 1.06 10.40 -2.85
CA GLY A 61 2.00 10.10 -1.78
C GLY A 61 1.56 10.68 -0.42
N LEU A 62 1.77 9.91 0.64
CA LEU A 62 1.61 10.35 2.03
C LEU A 62 2.96 10.52 2.74
N GLN A 63 4.02 9.97 2.14
CA GLN A 63 5.41 10.11 2.59
C GLN A 63 6.29 10.59 1.44
N TYR A 64 7.37 11.29 1.76
CA TYR A 64 8.33 11.86 0.82
C TYR A 64 9.77 11.71 1.37
N ASP A 65 10.77 12.02 0.54
CA ASP A 65 12.15 12.25 0.98
C ASP A 65 12.41 13.73 1.26
N ASP A 66 13.35 14.41 0.69
CA ASP A 66 13.61 15.84 0.87
C ASP A 66 13.49 16.64 -0.43
N GLU A 67 12.83 16.11 -1.45
CA GLU A 67 12.83 16.71 -2.78
C GLU A 67 11.60 17.55 -3.09
N GLU A 68 11.65 18.20 -4.25
CA GLU A 68 10.80 19.31 -4.68
C GLU A 68 9.29 19.00 -4.76
N ASN A 69 8.88 17.71 -4.71
CA ASN A 69 7.49 17.34 -4.90
C ASN A 69 6.97 16.27 -3.93
N PRO A 70 6.68 16.65 -2.66
CA PRO A 70 6.38 15.72 -1.58
C PRO A 70 5.11 14.86 -1.80
N LEU A 71 4.22 15.22 -2.73
CA LEU A 71 3.00 14.46 -3.04
C LEU A 71 3.24 13.39 -4.10
N TYR A 72 4.28 13.53 -4.91
CA TYR A 72 4.45 12.77 -6.14
C TYR A 72 5.67 11.85 -6.15
N ASP A 73 6.74 12.22 -5.48
CA ASP A 73 8.00 11.50 -5.57
C ASP A 73 7.89 10.04 -5.13
N SER A 74 7.19 9.77 -4.03
CA SER A 74 6.97 8.39 -3.57
C SER A 74 6.09 7.56 -4.52
N VAL A 75 5.37 8.20 -5.44
CA VAL A 75 4.53 7.54 -6.44
C VAL A 75 5.31 7.18 -7.69
N MET A 76 6.24 8.05 -8.12
CA MET A 76 6.91 8.04 -9.43
C MET A 76 8.21 7.21 -9.50
N MET A 77 8.35 6.17 -8.68
CA MET A 77 9.62 5.44 -8.54
C MET A 77 10.18 4.74 -9.78
N THR A 78 9.39 4.46 -10.80
CA THR A 78 9.84 3.60 -11.91
C THR A 78 9.93 4.28 -13.27
N ALA A 79 9.13 5.27 -13.52
CA ALA A 79 9.28 6.15 -14.69
C ALA A 79 8.38 7.37 -14.51
N SER A 80 8.92 8.57 -14.66
CA SER A 80 8.08 9.74 -14.84
C SER A 80 7.55 9.78 -16.27
N PRO A 81 6.42 10.48 -16.55
CA PRO A 81 6.02 10.78 -17.92
C PRO A 81 7.09 11.51 -18.73
N SER A 82 8.09 12.12 -18.06
CA SER A 82 9.25 12.75 -18.67
C SER A 82 10.43 11.79 -18.94
N GLY A 83 10.28 10.48 -18.70
CA GLY A 83 11.33 9.48 -18.92
C GLY A 83 12.44 9.48 -17.86
N LYS A 84 12.35 10.26 -16.80
CA LYS A 84 13.31 10.15 -15.68
C LYS A 84 13.08 8.84 -14.93
N VAL A 85 14.09 7.97 -14.93
CA VAL A 85 14.11 6.75 -14.12
C VAL A 85 14.56 7.14 -12.71
N TYR A 86 13.67 7.02 -11.74
CA TYR A 86 14.02 7.20 -10.34
C TYR A 86 14.55 5.88 -9.77
N ASN A 87 15.85 5.68 -9.81
CA ASN A 87 16.55 4.55 -9.19
C ASN A 87 16.80 4.77 -7.69
N LYS A 88 15.86 5.39 -6.97
CA LYS A 88 16.02 5.64 -5.54
C LYS A 88 15.64 4.42 -4.72
N ASN A 89 16.38 4.18 -3.65
CA ASN A 89 15.96 3.24 -2.62
C ASN A 89 14.60 3.70 -2.06
N PRO A 90 13.52 2.88 -2.12
CA PRO A 90 12.19 3.30 -1.67
C PRO A 90 12.12 3.69 -0.19
N ARG A 91 13.11 3.31 0.62
CA ARG A 91 13.18 3.63 2.07
C ARG A 91 13.47 5.10 2.36
N VAL A 92 14.00 5.87 1.40
CA VAL A 92 14.19 7.32 1.58
C VAL A 92 12.86 8.07 1.75
N PHE A 93 11.75 7.52 1.23
CA PHE A 93 10.41 8.12 1.36
C PHE A 93 9.78 7.79 2.73
N SER A 94 10.34 8.33 3.79
CA SER A 94 9.94 8.05 5.18
C SER A 94 9.31 9.23 5.91
N LYS A 95 9.49 10.47 5.40
CA LYS A 95 8.92 11.69 6.00
C LYS A 95 7.45 11.84 5.63
N ILE A 96 6.61 12.18 6.61
CA ILE A 96 5.17 12.38 6.42
C ILE A 96 4.96 13.79 5.84
N ASN A 97 4.27 13.90 4.70
CA ASN A 97 3.90 15.17 4.09
C ASN A 97 2.60 15.75 4.68
N GLU A 98 2.17 16.92 4.22
CA GLU A 98 0.98 17.60 4.76
C GLU A 98 -0.31 16.76 4.63
N ILE A 99 -0.49 16.06 3.53
CA ILE A 99 -1.63 15.13 3.35
C ILE A 99 -1.49 13.95 4.31
N GLY A 100 -0.29 13.39 4.45
CA GLY A 100 0.00 12.28 5.34
C GLY A 100 -0.26 12.62 6.82
N LYS A 101 -0.15 13.88 7.24
CA LYS A 101 -0.49 14.31 8.60
C LYS A 101 -1.96 14.03 8.96
N GLN A 102 -2.86 13.98 8.00
CA GLN A 102 -4.25 13.58 8.23
C GLN A 102 -4.39 12.10 8.66
N TYR A 103 -3.35 11.31 8.41
CA TYR A 103 -3.23 9.91 8.83
C TYR A 103 -2.28 9.71 10.02
N GLN A 104 -1.96 10.77 10.80
CA GLN A 104 -0.95 10.70 11.87
C GLN A 104 -1.21 9.54 12.84
N LYS A 105 -2.46 9.36 13.30
CA LYS A 105 -2.83 8.25 14.21
C LYS A 105 -2.55 6.86 13.59
N PHE A 106 -2.76 6.70 12.28
CA PHE A 106 -2.41 5.48 11.56
C PHE A 106 -0.89 5.27 11.58
N PHE A 107 -0.11 6.29 11.21
CA PHE A 107 1.35 6.22 11.22
C PHE A 107 1.92 5.92 12.61
N ASP A 108 1.42 6.60 13.64
CA ASP A 108 1.87 6.40 15.02
C ASP A 108 1.61 4.96 15.48
N ARG A 109 0.42 4.42 15.19
CA ARG A 109 0.08 3.04 15.52
C ARG A 109 0.96 2.05 14.76
N ILE A 110 1.13 2.21 13.46
CA ILE A 110 1.98 1.32 12.65
C ILE A 110 3.43 1.38 13.11
N LYS A 111 3.96 2.57 13.38
CA LYS A 111 5.33 2.75 13.89
C LYS A 111 5.55 2.10 15.26
N PHE A 112 4.56 2.20 16.16
CA PHE A 112 4.60 1.57 17.46
C PHE A 112 4.61 0.04 17.36
N GLU A 113 3.68 -0.52 16.59
CA GLU A 113 3.50 -1.97 16.46
C GLU A 113 4.61 -2.65 15.66
N PHE A 114 5.17 -1.95 14.65
CA PHE A 114 6.29 -2.41 13.84
C PHE A 114 7.61 -1.72 14.19
N ALA A 115 7.88 -1.54 15.50
CA ALA A 115 9.04 -0.78 15.99
C ALA A 115 10.41 -1.32 15.51
N ARG A 116 10.48 -2.57 15.05
CA ARG A 116 11.69 -3.22 14.51
C ARG A 116 11.73 -3.21 12.97
N CYS A 117 10.78 -2.55 12.32
CA CYS A 117 10.68 -2.47 10.86
C CYS A 117 10.67 -1.01 10.41
N ASP A 118 11.18 -0.77 9.20
CA ASP A 118 10.94 0.49 8.50
C ASP A 118 9.60 0.44 7.78
N VAL A 119 8.84 1.53 7.88
CA VAL A 119 7.61 1.78 7.11
C VAL A 119 7.86 2.99 6.22
N PHE A 120 7.76 2.78 4.92
CA PHE A 120 8.21 3.75 3.93
C PHE A 120 7.29 3.78 2.71
N ARG A 121 7.37 4.86 1.96
CA ARG A 121 6.66 5.02 0.68
C ARG A 121 5.15 4.78 0.81
N THR A 122 4.53 5.31 1.87
CA THR A 122 3.09 5.21 2.06
C THR A 122 2.37 6.12 1.07
N ARG A 123 1.32 5.59 0.45
CA ARG A 123 0.52 6.28 -0.55
C ARG A 123 -0.92 5.77 -0.58
N ILE A 124 -1.85 6.61 -1.01
CA ILE A 124 -3.19 6.20 -1.39
C ILE A 124 -3.11 5.69 -2.82
N LEU A 125 -3.56 4.45 -3.06
CA LEU A 125 -3.67 3.85 -4.38
C LEU A 125 -5.13 3.67 -4.75
N VAL A 126 -5.50 4.13 -5.92
CA VAL A 126 -6.83 4.00 -6.50
C VAL A 126 -6.77 3.14 -7.75
N SER A 127 -7.48 2.03 -7.73
CA SER A 127 -7.69 1.18 -8.91
C SER A 127 -9.10 1.35 -9.41
N LYS A 128 -9.21 1.89 -10.62
CA LYS A 128 -10.50 2.09 -11.30
C LYS A 128 -11.18 0.75 -11.62
N PRO A 129 -12.49 0.74 -11.91
CA PRO A 129 -13.18 -0.44 -12.39
C PRO A 129 -12.48 -1.09 -13.59
N LEU A 130 -12.53 -2.42 -13.65
CA LEU A 130 -11.93 -3.25 -14.71
C LEU A 130 -10.39 -3.12 -14.84
N HIS A 131 -9.71 -2.60 -13.82
CA HIS A 131 -8.25 -2.60 -13.77
C HIS A 131 -7.71 -3.98 -13.38
N LEU A 132 -6.74 -4.47 -14.13
CA LEU A 132 -5.93 -5.65 -13.80
C LEU A 132 -4.46 -5.28 -13.93
N HIS A 133 -3.74 -5.39 -12.83
CA HIS A 133 -2.30 -5.16 -12.80
C HIS A 133 -1.54 -6.39 -13.32
N ALA A 134 -0.41 -6.16 -13.98
CA ALA A 134 0.44 -7.26 -14.45
C ALA A 134 1.05 -8.04 -13.27
N VAL A 135 1.32 -9.32 -13.49
CA VAL A 135 2.06 -10.15 -12.51
C VAL A 135 3.48 -9.62 -12.38
N HIS A 136 3.92 -9.40 -11.14
CA HIS A 136 5.26 -8.92 -10.81
C HIS A 136 5.67 -9.34 -9.40
N THR A 137 6.91 -9.10 -9.04
CA THR A 137 7.41 -9.08 -7.67
C THR A 137 7.90 -7.67 -7.34
N ASP A 138 7.70 -7.23 -6.12
CA ASP A 138 8.28 -5.98 -5.64
C ASP A 138 9.79 -6.12 -5.40
N GLU A 139 10.56 -5.08 -5.60
CA GLU A 139 12.02 -5.17 -5.52
C GLU A 139 12.57 -5.48 -4.12
N ARG A 140 11.84 -5.21 -3.05
CA ARG A 140 12.27 -5.51 -1.66
C ARG A 140 11.13 -5.42 -0.65
N GLY A 141 11.11 -6.37 0.28
CA GLY A 141 10.25 -6.35 1.46
C GLY A 141 8.78 -6.70 1.18
N CYS A 142 7.98 -6.49 2.18
CA CYS A 142 6.54 -6.71 2.14
C CYS A 142 5.80 -5.42 1.80
N ARG A 143 4.49 -5.55 1.50
CA ARG A 143 3.58 -4.41 1.46
C ARG A 143 2.58 -4.49 2.60
N LEU A 144 2.43 -3.38 3.29
CA LEU A 144 1.32 -3.16 4.19
C LEU A 144 0.17 -2.56 3.37
N HIS A 145 -1.02 -3.16 3.48
CA HIS A 145 -2.26 -2.65 2.89
C HIS A 145 -3.26 -2.33 3.99
N PHE A 146 -3.82 -1.13 3.93
CA PHE A 146 -4.99 -0.74 4.71
C PHE A 146 -6.12 -0.41 3.72
N PRO A 147 -7.07 -1.34 3.52
CA PRO A 147 -8.18 -1.12 2.59
C PRO A 147 -9.14 -0.05 3.12
N ILE A 148 -9.42 0.97 2.32
CA ILE A 148 -10.37 2.04 2.61
C ILE A 148 -11.71 1.76 1.93
N THR A 149 -11.66 1.44 0.62
CA THR A 149 -12.82 1.03 -0.16
C THR A 149 -12.45 -0.22 -0.95
N THR A 150 -13.26 -1.25 -0.80
CA THR A 150 -13.06 -2.52 -1.50
C THR A 150 -14.37 -3.28 -1.63
N HIS A 151 -14.43 -4.30 -2.46
CA HIS A 151 -15.58 -5.17 -2.64
C HIS A 151 -15.13 -6.58 -3.05
N LYS A 152 -16.04 -7.54 -3.08
CA LYS A 152 -15.72 -8.97 -3.30
C LYS A 152 -14.98 -9.31 -4.60
N HIS A 153 -15.02 -8.42 -5.60
CA HIS A 153 -14.31 -8.59 -6.88
C HIS A 153 -13.00 -7.79 -6.95
N ALA A 154 -12.58 -7.18 -5.85
CA ALA A 154 -11.26 -6.59 -5.71
C ALA A 154 -10.33 -7.65 -5.12
N ILE A 155 -9.58 -8.31 -5.99
CA ILE A 155 -8.81 -9.51 -5.67
C ILE A 155 -7.32 -9.23 -5.82
N MET A 156 -6.52 -9.78 -4.93
CA MET A 156 -5.09 -9.91 -5.07
C MET A 156 -4.75 -11.39 -5.22
N TRP A 157 -3.90 -11.71 -6.18
CA TRP A 157 -3.43 -13.08 -6.44
C TRP A 157 -1.96 -13.23 -6.08
N PHE A 158 -1.63 -14.36 -5.47
CA PHE A 158 -0.28 -14.86 -5.34
C PHE A 158 -0.20 -16.21 -6.06
N GLY A 159 0.40 -16.21 -7.26
CA GLY A 159 0.23 -17.33 -8.19
C GLY A 159 -1.27 -17.49 -8.53
N ASP A 160 -1.81 -18.69 -8.31
CA ASP A 160 -3.21 -19.03 -8.56
C ASP A 160 -4.14 -18.77 -7.34
N ASP A 161 -3.58 -18.39 -6.21
CA ASP A 161 -4.34 -18.18 -4.96
C ASP A 161 -4.98 -16.78 -4.89
N PRO A 162 -6.33 -16.66 -4.96
CA PRO A 162 -7.03 -15.39 -4.84
C PRO A 162 -7.29 -14.99 -3.40
N TYR A 163 -7.07 -13.72 -3.09
CA TYR A 163 -7.32 -13.15 -1.76
C TYR A 163 -8.13 -11.86 -1.86
N HIS A 164 -9.16 -11.75 -1.03
CA HIS A 164 -9.92 -10.52 -0.85
C HIS A 164 -9.58 -9.88 0.50
N MET A 165 -9.13 -8.64 0.48
CA MET A 165 -8.83 -7.82 1.65
C MET A 165 -10.06 -6.96 2.00
N ARG A 166 -10.65 -7.14 3.18
CA ARG A 166 -11.84 -6.40 3.62
C ARG A 166 -11.48 -5.00 4.10
N ALA A 167 -12.33 -4.02 3.83
CA ALA A 167 -12.26 -2.67 4.38
C ALA A 167 -13.08 -2.60 5.68
N ASP A 168 -12.57 -3.22 6.73
CA ASP A 168 -13.22 -3.40 8.04
C ASP A 168 -12.35 -2.87 9.21
N GLY A 169 -11.38 -2.02 8.92
CA GLY A 169 -10.41 -1.53 9.91
C GLY A 169 -9.20 -2.43 10.12
N SER A 170 -9.13 -3.57 9.42
CA SER A 170 -7.97 -4.47 9.46
C SER A 170 -6.84 -3.99 8.56
N VAL A 171 -5.62 -4.41 8.90
CA VAL A 171 -4.41 -4.21 8.11
C VAL A 171 -3.94 -5.56 7.57
N TYR A 172 -3.37 -5.55 6.38
CA TYR A 172 -2.85 -6.75 5.73
C TYR A 172 -1.37 -6.57 5.40
N ILE A 173 -0.57 -7.60 5.70
CA ILE A 173 0.83 -7.67 5.27
C ILE A 173 0.91 -8.68 4.13
N CYS A 174 1.45 -8.24 3.00
CA CYS A 174 1.55 -8.99 1.76
C CYS A 174 3.01 -9.27 1.44
N ASN A 175 3.36 -10.52 1.18
CA ASN A 175 4.71 -10.97 0.83
C ASN A 175 5.02 -10.73 -0.65
N THR A 176 5.03 -9.48 -1.05
CA THR A 176 5.14 -9.07 -2.45
C THR A 176 6.57 -9.10 -3.01
N GLY A 177 7.57 -9.13 -2.15
CA GLY A 177 8.98 -9.13 -2.56
C GLY A 177 9.57 -10.51 -2.85
N LEU A 178 8.92 -11.60 -2.38
CA LEU A 178 9.39 -12.97 -2.63
C LEU A 178 8.43 -13.78 -3.49
N VAL A 179 7.15 -13.40 -3.54
CA VAL A 179 6.12 -14.18 -4.23
C VAL A 179 5.53 -13.34 -5.37
N PRO A 180 5.53 -13.88 -6.62
CA PRO A 180 4.86 -13.22 -7.74
C PRO A 180 3.39 -12.98 -7.43
N HIS A 181 2.94 -11.76 -7.68
CA HIS A 181 1.58 -11.35 -7.36
C HIS A 181 1.03 -10.37 -8.40
N ASN A 182 -0.28 -10.24 -8.43
CA ASN A 182 -0.99 -9.17 -9.11
C ASN A 182 -2.24 -8.80 -8.34
N PHE A 183 -2.93 -7.75 -8.76
CA PHE A 183 -4.23 -7.39 -8.22
C PHE A 183 -5.16 -6.89 -9.33
N GLY A 184 -6.46 -7.01 -9.09
CA GLY A 184 -7.47 -6.51 -10.00
C GLY A 184 -8.68 -5.95 -9.27
N ASN A 185 -9.28 -4.93 -9.87
CA ASN A 185 -10.59 -4.41 -9.52
C ASN A 185 -11.56 -4.83 -10.64
N LEU A 186 -12.10 -6.04 -10.54
CA LEU A 186 -12.85 -6.71 -11.62
C LEU A 186 -14.34 -6.31 -11.67
N GLN A 187 -14.76 -5.34 -10.87
CA GLN A 187 -16.11 -4.81 -10.92
C GLN A 187 -16.24 -3.61 -11.86
N ARG A 188 -17.49 -3.13 -12.09
CA ARG A 188 -17.77 -2.16 -13.15
C ARG A 188 -18.05 -0.72 -12.67
N LYS A 189 -18.23 -0.50 -11.37
CA LYS A 189 -18.79 0.77 -10.88
C LYS A 189 -17.94 1.50 -9.84
N GLU A 190 -17.23 0.78 -9.00
CA GLU A 190 -16.59 1.36 -7.81
C GLU A 190 -15.08 1.25 -7.86
N ASP A 191 -14.41 2.26 -7.39
CA ASP A 191 -12.97 2.26 -7.21
C ASP A 191 -12.57 1.34 -6.05
N ARG A 192 -11.42 0.70 -6.18
CA ARG A 192 -10.71 0.09 -5.06
C ARG A 192 -9.69 1.09 -4.53
N VAL A 193 -9.79 1.47 -3.27
CA VAL A 193 -8.91 2.44 -2.63
C VAL A 193 -8.22 1.81 -1.43
N HIS A 194 -6.89 1.76 -1.47
CA HIS A 194 -6.07 1.26 -0.37
C HIS A 194 -4.98 2.27 0.00
N ILE A 195 -4.68 2.39 1.28
CA ILE A 195 -3.39 2.93 1.73
C ILE A 195 -2.38 1.79 1.64
N VAL A 196 -1.26 2.03 0.96
CA VAL A 196 -0.21 1.03 0.75
C VAL A 196 1.14 1.60 1.15
N ALA A 197 1.86 0.86 1.99
CA ALA A 197 3.22 1.18 2.40
C ALA A 197 4.19 0.05 2.07
N GLY A 198 5.46 0.35 1.89
CA GLY A 198 6.54 -0.62 2.01
C GLY A 198 6.81 -0.90 3.48
N ILE A 199 7.10 -2.15 3.83
CA ILE A 199 7.51 -2.54 5.17
C ILE A 199 8.61 -3.61 5.09
N GLY A 200 9.64 -3.50 5.92
CA GLY A 200 10.75 -4.46 5.93
C GLY A 200 11.74 -4.21 7.06
N ALA A 201 12.68 -5.15 7.25
CA ALA A 201 13.75 -4.97 8.21
C ALA A 201 14.59 -3.71 7.86
N PRO A 202 15.10 -2.97 8.85
CA PRO A 202 16.07 -1.89 8.60
C PRO A 202 17.26 -2.42 7.78
N PRO A 203 17.91 -1.58 6.97
CA PRO A 203 19.17 -1.97 6.34
C PRO A 203 20.22 -2.22 7.43
N LEU A 204 21.03 -3.26 7.24
CA LEU A 204 22.20 -3.56 8.06
C LEU A 204 23.27 -2.48 7.91
#